data_369937e835b0e4785c0b907b1a45b0ff
#
_entry.id   369937e835b0e4785c0b907b1a45b0ff
#
_cell.length_a   1.000
_cell.length_b   1.000
_cell.length_c   1.000
_cell.angle_alpha   90.00
_cell.angle_beta   90.00
_cell.angle_gamma   90.00
#
_symmetry.space_group_name_H-M   'P 1'
#
loop_
_entity.id
_entity.type
_entity.pdbx_description
1 polymer ?
#
loop_
_entity_poly.entity_id
_entity_poly.type
_entity_poly.pdbx_seq_one_letter_code
_entity_poly.pdbx_strand_id
1 'polypeptide(L)'
;MELSLKLRRAAIILAAIVITLASGLPVYAQHHGGEASLELPDLSQVTFLNGINGHNLLLFGIVISVLGLVFGLAIYMNLQKMPVHRAMREISELIYETCKTYLITQGKFILILEAFIAVIIVLYFGVLSGMEIPRVVIILAFSLVGIAGSYGVAWFGIRVNTFANSRTAFASLQGKPFPLYAIPLKAGMSIGMMLISVELLIMLCILLFIPGSYAGPCFIGFAIGESLGAAALRIAGGIFTKIADIGSDLMKIVFKIKEDDARNPGVIADCTGDNAGDSVGPSADGFETYGVTGVALITFILLGVSNPRVQVQLLVWIFIMRVMMIVASALSYFVNDAIAKSRYKNADKMNFEAPLTSLVWITSVVSVVITFVVSYFTIPELAGNNTLWWKLAVIISCGTLAGAIIPELVKVFTSTESRHVSEVVTSSREGGPSLNILSGLVAGNFSAYWLGISIVGLMAIAYFVTNLGTAQGLDLGALMVAPMAAPVFGFGLVAFGFLGMGPVTIAV
;
A
#
# COMPACT_ATOMS: atom_id res chain seq x y z
N MET A 1 -32.24 20.58 -21.88
CA MET A 1 -33.41 19.68 -21.78
C MET A 1 -33.03 18.22 -21.89
N GLU A 2 -32.13 17.79 -22.76
CA GLU A 2 -31.69 16.38 -22.89
C GLU A 2 -30.90 15.84 -21.69
N LEU A 3 -30.04 16.65 -21.09
CA LEU A 3 -29.24 16.27 -19.91
C LEU A 3 -30.12 16.01 -18.67
N SER A 4 -31.20 16.79 -18.50
CA SER A 4 -32.16 16.58 -17.39
C SER A 4 -32.99 15.31 -17.58
N LEU A 5 -33.24 14.89 -18.81
CA LEU A 5 -33.96 13.65 -19.11
C LEU A 5 -33.09 12.42 -18.87
N LYS A 6 -31.79 12.49 -19.21
CA LYS A 6 -30.81 11.41 -18.93
C LYS A 6 -30.58 11.23 -17.44
N LEU A 7 -30.46 12.32 -16.67
CA LEU A 7 -30.33 12.29 -15.21
C LEU A 7 -31.59 11.73 -14.52
N ARG A 8 -32.80 12.10 -15.00
CA ARG A 8 -34.03 11.51 -14.45
C ARG A 8 -34.17 10.03 -14.80
N ARG A 9 -33.76 9.57 -15.97
CA ARG A 9 -33.74 8.14 -16.31
C ARG A 9 -32.74 7.37 -15.50
N ALA A 10 -31.53 7.90 -15.26
CA ALA A 10 -30.54 7.30 -14.41
C ALA A 10 -31.02 7.20 -12.94
N ALA A 11 -31.68 8.24 -12.41
CA ALA A 11 -32.26 8.24 -11.08
C ALA A 11 -33.42 7.22 -10.94
N ILE A 12 -34.26 7.06 -11.96
CA ILE A 12 -35.34 6.07 -11.97
C ILE A 12 -34.79 4.64 -12.03
N ILE A 13 -33.75 4.42 -12.85
CA ILE A 13 -33.07 3.12 -12.94
C ILE A 13 -32.39 2.78 -11.61
N LEU A 14 -31.71 3.74 -10.98
CA LEU A 14 -31.08 3.56 -9.67
C LEU A 14 -32.14 3.27 -8.58
N ALA A 15 -33.25 4.02 -8.57
CA ALA A 15 -34.37 3.78 -7.66
C ALA A 15 -35.03 2.40 -7.90
N ALA A 16 -35.20 1.98 -9.15
CA ALA A 16 -35.70 0.66 -9.50
C ALA A 16 -34.77 -0.47 -9.04
N ILE A 17 -33.44 -0.30 -9.21
CA ILE A 17 -32.42 -1.24 -8.71
C ILE A 17 -32.47 -1.33 -7.18
N VAL A 18 -32.54 -0.19 -6.49
CA VAL A 18 -32.63 -0.14 -5.02
C VAL A 18 -33.93 -0.80 -4.53
N ILE A 19 -35.07 -0.55 -5.20
CA ILE A 19 -36.35 -1.16 -4.86
C ILE A 19 -36.33 -2.67 -5.14
N THR A 20 -35.73 -3.13 -6.24
CA THR A 20 -35.62 -4.55 -6.59
C THR A 20 -34.68 -5.29 -5.62
N LEU A 21 -33.60 -4.64 -5.19
CA LEU A 21 -32.71 -5.17 -4.14
C LEU A 21 -33.37 -5.17 -2.77
N ALA A 22 -34.25 -4.20 -2.48
CA ALA A 22 -34.99 -4.12 -1.21
C ALA A 22 -36.20 -5.09 -1.15
N SER A 23 -36.77 -5.46 -2.31
CA SER A 23 -37.94 -6.34 -2.38
C SER A 23 -37.64 -7.83 -2.60
N GLY A 24 -36.41 -8.18 -2.83
CA GLY A 24 -35.97 -9.54 -3.12
C GLY A 24 -35.20 -10.19 -1.99
N LEU A 25 -35.85 -10.96 -1.19
CA LEU A 25 -35.49 -12.01 -0.22
C LEU A 25 -35.59 -11.59 1.25
N PRO A 26 -36.39 -12.36 2.05
CA PRO A 26 -36.10 -12.44 3.46
C PRO A 26 -34.79 -13.22 3.59
N VAL A 27 -33.65 -12.48 3.60
CA VAL A 27 -32.42 -13.03 4.12
C VAL A 27 -32.70 -13.27 5.60
N TYR A 28 -32.87 -14.52 5.98
CA TYR A 28 -32.58 -14.94 7.32
C TYR A 28 -31.11 -14.62 7.58
N ALA A 29 -30.82 -13.38 7.92
CA ALA A 29 -29.60 -12.99 8.55
C ALA A 29 -29.63 -13.66 9.94
N GLN A 30 -29.15 -14.89 10.02
CA GLN A 30 -28.59 -15.35 11.26
C GLN A 30 -27.59 -14.30 11.70
N HIS A 31 -27.83 -13.69 12.85
CA HIS A 31 -26.92 -12.77 13.52
C HIS A 31 -25.60 -13.48 13.86
N HIS A 32 -24.79 -13.72 12.88
CA HIS A 32 -23.34 -13.79 13.06
C HIS A 32 -22.86 -12.40 12.66
N GLY A 33 -22.55 -11.60 13.69
CA GLY A 33 -22.13 -10.22 13.51
C GLY A 33 -20.99 -10.14 12.51
N GLY A 34 -21.17 -9.32 11.47
CA GLY A 34 -20.10 -8.98 10.53
C GLY A 34 -18.99 -8.17 11.23
N GLU A 35 -18.04 -7.69 10.46
CA GLU A 35 -16.88 -6.90 10.92
C GLU A 35 -17.26 -5.77 11.91
N ALA A 36 -18.46 -5.19 11.75
CA ALA A 36 -18.96 -4.10 12.60
C ALA A 36 -19.33 -4.50 14.04
N SER A 37 -19.49 -5.80 14.30
CA SER A 37 -19.77 -6.33 15.63
C SER A 37 -18.53 -6.92 16.33
N LEU A 38 -17.34 -6.73 15.75
CA LEU A 38 -16.09 -7.21 16.34
C LEU A 38 -15.84 -6.54 17.68
N GLU A 39 -15.57 -7.35 18.68
CA GLU A 39 -15.10 -6.92 20.00
C GLU A 39 -13.66 -7.34 20.19
N LEU A 40 -12.79 -6.38 20.46
CA LEU A 40 -11.38 -6.68 20.76
C LEU A 40 -11.27 -7.27 22.16
N PRO A 41 -10.57 -8.41 22.30
CA PRO A 41 -10.24 -8.95 23.62
C PRO A 41 -9.25 -8.03 24.35
N ASP A 42 -9.22 -8.11 25.66
CA ASP A 42 -8.25 -7.39 26.47
C ASP A 42 -6.83 -7.93 26.21
N LEU A 43 -6.00 -7.09 25.61
CA LEU A 43 -4.64 -7.43 25.20
C LEU A 43 -3.68 -7.64 26.40
N SER A 44 -4.07 -7.23 27.62
CA SER A 44 -3.28 -7.42 28.83
C SER A 44 -3.37 -8.84 29.42
N GLN A 45 -4.31 -9.65 28.93
CA GLN A 45 -4.52 -11.03 29.42
C GLN A 45 -3.39 -12.01 29.07
N VAL A 46 -2.52 -11.65 28.11
CA VAL A 46 -1.40 -12.49 27.67
C VAL A 46 -0.07 -11.78 27.92
N THR A 47 0.88 -12.49 28.47
CA THR A 47 2.24 -12.00 28.67
C THR A 47 3.18 -12.57 27.61
N PHE A 48 4.08 -11.73 27.12
CA PHE A 48 5.09 -12.01 26.12
C PHE A 48 6.48 -11.76 26.69
N LEU A 49 7.51 -12.31 26.07
CA LEU A 49 8.92 -12.02 26.41
C LEU A 49 9.22 -12.08 27.92
N ASN A 50 8.71 -13.13 28.62
CA ASN A 50 8.94 -13.37 30.04
C ASN A 50 8.40 -12.28 30.99
N GLY A 51 7.27 -11.63 30.68
CA GLY A 51 6.59 -10.80 31.67
C GLY A 51 5.97 -9.50 31.18
N ILE A 52 6.14 -9.12 29.93
CA ILE A 52 5.53 -7.92 29.35
C ILE A 52 4.13 -8.29 28.83
N ASN A 53 3.08 -7.61 29.28
CA ASN A 53 1.73 -7.84 28.75
C ASN A 53 1.60 -7.29 27.31
N GLY A 54 0.64 -7.82 26.53
CA GLY A 54 0.47 -7.45 25.13
C GLY A 54 0.19 -5.98 24.91
N HIS A 55 -0.59 -5.33 25.78
CA HIS A 55 -0.86 -3.90 25.72
C HIS A 55 0.44 -3.07 25.84
N ASN A 56 1.25 -3.34 26.85
CA ASN A 56 2.53 -2.62 27.06
C ASN A 56 3.52 -2.89 25.94
N LEU A 57 3.53 -4.12 25.39
CA LEU A 57 4.39 -4.46 24.28
C LEU A 57 4.03 -3.65 23.01
N LEU A 58 2.75 -3.46 22.75
CA LEU A 58 2.30 -2.65 21.61
C LEU A 58 2.46 -1.14 21.83
N LEU A 59 2.55 -0.65 23.08
CA LEU A 59 2.93 0.76 23.33
C LEU A 59 4.32 1.08 22.80
N PHE A 60 5.27 0.12 22.82
CA PHE A 60 6.57 0.29 22.14
C PHE A 60 6.39 0.46 20.63
N GLY A 61 5.36 -0.12 20.05
CA GLY A 61 5.02 0.07 18.64
C GLY A 61 4.71 1.53 18.29
N ILE A 62 4.03 2.26 19.18
CA ILE A 62 3.80 3.70 19.02
C ILE A 62 5.14 4.46 18.97
N VAL A 63 6.07 4.14 19.85
CA VAL A 63 7.40 4.78 19.86
C VAL A 63 8.12 4.54 18.53
N ILE A 64 8.13 3.31 18.03
CA ILE A 64 8.76 2.98 16.74
C ILE A 64 8.05 3.69 15.57
N SER A 65 6.71 3.76 15.59
CA SER A 65 5.95 4.51 14.58
C SER A 65 6.33 5.99 14.57
N VAL A 66 6.42 6.61 15.75
CA VAL A 66 6.87 8.00 15.88
C VAL A 66 8.32 8.18 15.38
N LEU A 67 9.22 7.24 15.69
CA LEU A 67 10.58 7.28 15.14
C LEU A 67 10.59 7.14 13.61
N GLY A 68 9.71 6.32 13.03
CA GLY A 68 9.52 6.23 11.58
C GLY A 68 9.04 7.54 10.96
N LEU A 69 8.09 8.25 11.61
CA LEU A 69 7.67 9.58 11.21
C LEU A 69 8.83 10.59 11.25
N VAL A 70 9.59 10.59 12.34
CA VAL A 70 10.78 11.44 12.50
C VAL A 70 11.81 11.15 11.42
N PHE A 71 12.03 9.89 11.09
CA PHE A 71 12.93 9.48 10.00
C PHE A 71 12.48 10.05 8.65
N GLY A 72 11.19 9.89 8.29
CA GLY A 72 10.61 10.43 7.06
C GLY A 72 10.75 11.96 6.98
N LEU A 73 10.40 12.66 8.07
CA LEU A 73 10.52 14.11 8.17
C LEU A 73 11.98 14.59 8.13
N ALA A 74 12.92 13.86 8.72
CA ALA A 74 14.34 14.21 8.68
C ALA A 74 14.90 14.14 7.25
N ILE A 75 14.51 13.13 6.48
CA ILE A 75 14.87 13.04 5.06
C ILE A 75 14.23 14.18 4.28
N TYR A 76 12.94 14.46 4.47
CA TYR A 76 12.24 15.57 3.85
C TYR A 76 12.98 16.92 4.09
N MET A 77 13.33 17.21 5.34
CA MET A 77 14.07 18.43 5.68
C MET A 77 15.48 18.45 5.06
N ASN A 78 16.13 17.29 4.93
CA ASN A 78 17.42 17.17 4.26
C ASN A 78 17.30 17.48 2.77
N LEU A 79 16.31 16.89 2.08
CA LEU A 79 16.04 17.16 0.67
C LEU A 79 15.73 18.65 0.42
N GLN A 80 14.91 19.25 1.28
CA GLN A 80 14.56 20.67 1.18
C GLN A 80 15.80 21.58 1.22
N LYS A 81 16.79 21.25 2.06
CA LYS A 81 18.04 22.04 2.26
C LYS A 81 19.10 21.79 1.17
N MET A 82 18.93 20.79 0.32
CA MET A 82 19.88 20.51 -0.74
C MET A 82 20.00 21.67 -1.73
N PRO A 83 21.21 21.94 -2.28
CA PRO A 83 21.41 23.02 -3.23
C PRO A 83 20.62 22.76 -4.51
N VAL A 84 20.09 23.82 -5.10
CA VAL A 84 19.34 23.82 -6.35
C VAL A 84 19.49 25.15 -7.04
N HIS A 85 19.60 25.17 -8.36
CA HIS A 85 19.61 26.42 -9.11
C HIS A 85 18.26 27.12 -9.04
N ARG A 86 18.27 28.46 -8.97
CA ARG A 86 17.06 29.27 -8.82
C ARG A 86 15.97 28.95 -9.86
N ALA A 87 16.35 28.89 -11.13
CA ALA A 87 15.41 28.60 -12.22
C ALA A 87 14.77 27.20 -12.07
N MET A 88 15.55 26.16 -11.70
CA MET A 88 15.01 24.81 -11.48
C MET A 88 14.05 24.78 -10.28
N ARG A 89 14.36 25.55 -9.24
CA ARG A 89 13.48 25.68 -8.08
C ARG A 89 12.16 26.36 -8.45
N GLU A 90 12.20 27.44 -9.22
CA GLU A 90 11.01 28.18 -9.66
C GLU A 90 10.06 27.27 -10.48
N ILE A 91 10.60 26.45 -11.39
CA ILE A 91 9.80 25.46 -12.13
C ILE A 91 9.24 24.38 -11.20
N SER A 92 10.05 23.84 -10.30
CA SER A 92 9.59 22.84 -9.34
C SER A 92 8.46 23.35 -8.43
N GLU A 93 8.54 24.61 -7.98
CA GLU A 93 7.47 25.24 -7.20
C GLU A 93 6.21 25.49 -8.05
N LEU A 94 6.37 25.85 -9.33
CA LEU A 94 5.24 25.98 -10.26
C LEU A 94 4.51 24.64 -10.43
N ILE A 95 5.25 23.54 -10.66
CA ILE A 95 4.68 22.20 -10.73
C ILE A 95 3.98 21.84 -9.42
N TYR A 96 4.58 22.16 -8.28
CA TYR A 96 3.93 21.89 -6.99
C TYR A 96 2.62 22.68 -6.80
N GLU A 97 2.57 23.96 -7.18
CA GLU A 97 1.34 24.76 -7.06
C GLU A 97 0.23 24.23 -7.99
N THR A 98 0.57 23.72 -9.16
CA THR A 98 -0.41 23.04 -10.03
C THR A 98 -0.89 21.71 -9.44
N CYS A 99 0.01 20.88 -8.91
CA CYS A 99 -0.34 19.66 -8.18
C CYS A 99 -1.22 19.96 -6.96
N LYS A 100 -0.94 21.03 -6.22
CA LYS A 100 -1.74 21.47 -5.08
C LYS A 100 -3.16 21.86 -5.50
N THR A 101 -3.31 22.56 -6.63
CA THR A 101 -4.62 22.90 -7.19
C THR A 101 -5.40 21.63 -7.56
N TYR A 102 -4.74 20.66 -8.20
CA TYR A 102 -5.29 19.33 -8.45
C TYR A 102 -5.77 18.67 -7.16
N LEU A 103 -4.90 18.56 -6.13
CA LEU A 103 -5.25 17.96 -4.85
C LEU A 103 -6.46 18.63 -4.19
N ILE A 104 -6.51 19.96 -4.14
CA ILE A 104 -7.63 20.70 -3.55
C ILE A 104 -8.94 20.36 -4.30
N THR A 105 -8.89 20.27 -5.63
CA THR A 105 -10.06 19.91 -6.45
C THR A 105 -10.50 18.47 -6.16
N GLN A 106 -9.56 17.54 -6.09
CA GLN A 106 -9.83 16.14 -5.74
C GLN A 106 -10.34 16.00 -4.31
N GLY A 107 -9.79 16.74 -3.35
CA GLY A 107 -10.27 16.73 -1.97
C GLY A 107 -11.73 17.15 -1.86
N LYS A 108 -12.16 18.17 -2.60
CA LYS A 108 -13.59 18.56 -2.66
C LYS A 108 -14.46 17.44 -3.26
N PHE A 109 -13.98 16.81 -4.31
CA PHE A 109 -14.68 15.68 -4.94
C PHE A 109 -14.81 14.48 -4.01
N ILE A 110 -13.74 14.13 -3.29
CA ILE A 110 -13.74 13.06 -2.30
C ILE A 110 -14.77 13.35 -1.20
N LEU A 111 -14.85 14.59 -0.68
CA LEU A 111 -15.85 14.95 0.33
C LEU A 111 -17.28 14.87 -0.19
N ILE A 112 -17.52 15.14 -1.48
CA ILE A 112 -18.84 14.92 -2.10
C ILE A 112 -19.16 13.43 -2.17
N LEU A 113 -18.21 12.59 -2.57
CA LEU A 113 -18.38 11.13 -2.57
C LEU A 113 -18.61 10.60 -1.17
N GLU A 114 -17.87 11.09 -0.17
CA GLU A 114 -18.07 10.72 1.23
C GLU A 114 -19.48 11.04 1.72
N ALA A 115 -20.05 12.17 1.30
CA ALA A 115 -21.45 12.47 1.66
C ALA A 115 -22.43 11.42 1.13
N PHE A 116 -22.21 10.85 -0.07
CA PHE A 116 -23.00 9.73 -0.59
C PHE A 116 -22.75 8.45 0.18
N ILE A 117 -21.49 8.14 0.44
CA ILE A 117 -21.09 6.95 1.22
C ILE A 117 -21.63 7.04 2.65
N ALA A 118 -21.61 8.23 3.27
CA ALA A 118 -22.18 8.46 4.60
C ALA A 118 -23.67 8.12 4.65
N VAL A 119 -24.44 8.48 3.63
CA VAL A 119 -25.86 8.07 3.54
C VAL A 119 -25.98 6.54 3.47
N ILE A 120 -25.13 5.88 2.69
CA ILE A 120 -25.12 4.41 2.59
C ILE A 120 -24.74 3.77 3.93
N ILE A 121 -23.72 4.31 4.62
CA ILE A 121 -23.31 3.86 5.96
C ILE A 121 -24.48 3.95 6.95
N VAL A 122 -25.18 5.09 6.99
CA VAL A 122 -26.33 5.29 7.89
C VAL A 122 -27.46 4.31 7.55
N LEU A 123 -27.79 4.14 6.27
CA LEU A 123 -28.84 3.21 5.85
C LEU A 123 -28.47 1.76 6.13
N TYR A 124 -27.26 1.35 5.82
CA TYR A 124 -26.83 -0.05 5.99
C TYR A 124 -26.64 -0.40 7.46
N PHE A 125 -25.79 0.34 8.19
CA PHE A 125 -25.50 0.02 9.58
C PHE A 125 -26.61 0.48 10.54
N GLY A 126 -27.16 1.67 10.35
CA GLY A 126 -28.21 2.20 11.25
C GLY A 126 -29.57 1.59 11.03
N VAL A 127 -30.04 1.49 9.77
CA VAL A 127 -31.42 1.04 9.49
C VAL A 127 -31.47 -0.47 9.22
N LEU A 128 -30.65 -1.02 8.32
CA LEU A 128 -30.72 -2.43 7.92
C LEU A 128 -30.09 -3.35 8.97
N SER A 129 -28.94 -2.99 9.54
CA SER A 129 -28.25 -3.80 10.56
C SER A 129 -28.71 -3.48 11.99
N GLY A 130 -29.51 -2.43 12.19
CA GLY A 130 -30.03 -2.06 13.53
C GLY A 130 -28.95 -1.65 14.54
N MET A 131 -27.79 -1.15 14.05
CA MET A 131 -26.68 -0.76 14.91
C MET A 131 -27.03 0.50 15.71
N GLU A 132 -26.52 0.60 16.93
CA GLU A 132 -26.66 1.78 17.79
C GLU A 132 -26.09 3.04 17.14
N ILE A 133 -26.80 4.16 17.27
CA ILE A 133 -26.41 5.44 16.68
C ILE A 133 -24.96 5.84 17.01
N PRO A 134 -24.44 5.70 18.26
CA PRO A 134 -23.06 6.03 18.57
C PRO A 134 -22.03 5.26 17.71
N ARG A 135 -22.28 3.97 17.44
CA ARG A 135 -21.40 3.13 16.60
C ARG A 135 -21.39 3.60 15.14
N VAL A 136 -22.57 3.97 14.61
CA VAL A 136 -22.69 4.52 13.25
C VAL A 136 -21.94 5.86 13.13
N VAL A 137 -22.04 6.73 14.13
CA VAL A 137 -21.31 8.00 14.17
C VAL A 137 -19.79 7.76 14.21
N ILE A 138 -19.34 6.74 14.94
CA ILE A 138 -17.92 6.36 14.98
C ILE A 138 -17.45 5.88 13.60
N ILE A 139 -18.22 5.05 12.89
CA ILE A 139 -17.90 4.61 11.52
C ILE A 139 -17.71 5.84 10.63
N LEU A 140 -18.61 6.80 10.66
CA LEU A 140 -18.52 8.04 9.88
C LEU A 140 -17.31 8.88 10.27
N ALA A 141 -17.02 9.03 11.54
CA ALA A 141 -15.87 9.79 12.02
C ALA A 141 -14.55 9.15 11.57
N PHE A 142 -14.45 7.82 11.68
CA PHE A 142 -13.24 7.11 11.25
C PHE A 142 -13.11 6.98 9.73
N SER A 143 -14.22 7.03 8.97
CA SER A 143 -14.17 7.19 7.52
C SER A 143 -13.47 8.50 7.13
N LEU A 144 -13.80 9.60 7.78
CA LEU A 144 -13.09 10.87 7.57
C LEU A 144 -11.60 10.80 7.98
N VAL A 145 -11.26 10.05 9.03
CA VAL A 145 -9.84 9.80 9.42
C VAL A 145 -9.11 9.00 8.34
N GLY A 146 -9.73 7.97 7.77
CA GLY A 146 -9.18 7.18 6.68
C GLY A 146 -8.93 8.01 5.41
N ILE A 147 -9.91 8.83 5.01
CA ILE A 147 -9.75 9.79 3.90
C ILE A 147 -8.59 10.74 4.18
N ALA A 148 -8.53 11.31 5.37
CA ALA A 148 -7.47 12.26 5.75
C ALA A 148 -6.08 11.61 5.73
N GLY A 149 -5.97 10.32 6.11
CA GLY A 149 -4.75 9.53 6.02
C GLY A 149 -4.28 9.38 4.57
N SER A 150 -5.10 8.79 3.69
CA SER A 150 -4.79 8.60 2.27
C SER A 150 -4.44 9.93 1.58
N TYR A 151 -5.25 10.96 1.81
CA TYR A 151 -5.05 12.27 1.22
C TYR A 151 -3.78 12.96 1.74
N GLY A 152 -3.52 12.86 3.05
CA GLY A 152 -2.35 13.47 3.68
C GLY A 152 -1.04 12.87 3.22
N VAL A 153 -0.96 11.54 3.10
CA VAL A 153 0.25 10.86 2.60
C VAL A 153 0.47 11.13 1.12
N ALA A 154 -0.59 11.21 0.31
CA ALA A 154 -0.50 11.60 -1.09
C ALA A 154 0.04 13.02 -1.25
N TRP A 155 -0.48 13.96 -0.47
CA TRP A 155 0.01 15.34 -0.46
C TRP A 155 1.49 15.43 -0.07
N PHE A 156 1.87 14.72 0.99
CA PHE A 156 3.26 14.65 1.42
C PHE A 156 4.16 14.07 0.32
N GLY A 157 3.73 12.97 -0.34
CA GLY A 157 4.45 12.34 -1.43
C GLY A 157 4.72 13.30 -2.59
N ILE A 158 3.69 14.00 -3.08
CA ILE A 158 3.82 15.01 -4.12
C ILE A 158 4.82 16.10 -3.73
N ARG A 159 4.76 16.58 -2.48
CA ARG A 159 5.69 17.62 -2.03
C ARG A 159 7.13 17.15 -1.95
N VAL A 160 7.37 15.95 -1.47
CA VAL A 160 8.71 15.34 -1.41
C VAL A 160 9.28 15.14 -2.82
N ASN A 161 8.48 14.61 -3.75
CA ASN A 161 8.90 14.33 -5.10
C ASN A 161 9.22 15.60 -5.88
N THR A 162 8.42 16.66 -5.76
CA THR A 162 8.73 17.95 -6.40
C THR A 162 10.05 18.54 -5.90
N PHE A 163 10.40 18.36 -4.62
CA PHE A 163 11.74 18.72 -4.16
C PHE A 163 12.82 17.83 -4.76
N ALA A 164 12.64 16.52 -4.74
CA ALA A 164 13.63 15.56 -5.24
C ALA A 164 13.93 15.80 -6.72
N ASN A 165 12.92 16.01 -7.55
CA ASN A 165 13.08 16.23 -8.99
C ASN A 165 14.03 17.37 -9.31
N SER A 166 13.82 18.55 -8.74
CA SER A 166 14.70 19.71 -9.00
C SER A 166 16.11 19.52 -8.46
N ARG A 167 16.30 18.82 -7.35
CA ARG A 167 17.62 18.52 -6.77
C ARG A 167 18.35 17.46 -7.56
N THR A 168 17.64 16.45 -8.06
CA THR A 168 18.19 15.43 -8.95
C THR A 168 18.64 16.06 -10.27
N ALA A 169 17.80 16.89 -10.88
CA ALA A 169 18.14 17.63 -12.09
C ALA A 169 19.36 18.54 -11.90
N PHE A 170 19.47 19.24 -10.77
CA PHE A 170 20.65 20.05 -10.47
C PHE A 170 21.90 19.20 -10.21
N ALA A 171 21.75 18.08 -9.51
CA ALA A 171 22.87 17.17 -9.24
C ALA A 171 23.43 16.52 -10.52
N SER A 172 22.62 16.36 -11.58
CA SER A 172 23.08 15.80 -12.87
C SER A 172 24.17 16.65 -13.52
N LEU A 173 24.20 17.95 -13.27
CA LEU A 173 25.23 18.87 -13.78
C LEU A 173 26.63 18.57 -13.22
N GLN A 174 26.74 17.79 -12.15
CA GLN A 174 28.03 17.37 -11.58
C GLN A 174 28.69 16.24 -12.39
N GLY A 175 27.98 15.64 -13.34
CA GLY A 175 28.50 14.55 -14.19
C GLY A 175 28.74 13.23 -13.42
N LYS A 176 28.20 13.07 -12.21
CA LYS A 176 28.31 11.84 -11.41
C LYS A 176 26.95 11.17 -11.28
N PRO A 177 26.83 9.86 -11.54
CA PRO A 177 25.55 9.16 -11.53
C PRO A 177 24.99 8.88 -10.12
N PHE A 178 25.85 8.73 -9.10
CA PHE A 178 25.41 8.34 -7.76
C PHE A 178 24.35 9.27 -7.14
N PRO A 179 24.44 10.62 -7.22
CA PRO A 179 23.40 11.49 -6.69
C PRO A 179 22.04 11.32 -7.38
N LEU A 180 22.02 10.94 -8.67
CA LEU A 180 20.80 10.70 -9.45
C LEU A 180 20.04 9.46 -8.98
N TYR A 181 20.73 8.52 -8.36
CA TYR A 181 20.16 7.38 -7.67
C TYR A 181 19.76 7.74 -6.22
N ALA A 182 20.68 8.38 -5.49
CA ALA A 182 20.53 8.56 -4.06
C ALA A 182 19.43 9.56 -3.67
N ILE A 183 19.18 10.61 -4.47
CA ILE A 183 18.17 11.63 -4.17
C ILE A 183 16.77 11.08 -4.34
N PRO A 184 16.38 10.45 -5.47
CA PRO A 184 15.06 9.84 -5.62
C PRO A 184 14.80 8.73 -4.59
N LEU A 185 15.78 7.85 -4.34
CA LEU A 185 15.63 6.80 -3.33
C LEU A 185 15.36 7.37 -1.92
N LYS A 186 16.02 8.48 -1.55
CA LYS A 186 15.73 9.17 -0.28
C LYS A 186 14.30 9.70 -0.26
N ALA A 187 13.82 10.26 -1.36
CA ALA A 187 12.45 10.75 -1.47
C ALA A 187 11.45 9.61 -1.24
N GLY A 188 11.62 8.50 -1.96
CA GLY A 188 10.78 7.31 -1.82
C GLY A 188 10.82 6.72 -0.40
N MET A 189 12.00 6.61 0.21
CA MET A 189 12.13 6.17 1.60
C MET A 189 11.44 7.11 2.60
N SER A 190 11.50 8.44 2.38
CA SER A 190 10.78 9.40 3.20
C SER A 190 9.26 9.17 3.13
N ILE A 191 8.74 8.97 1.92
CA ILE A 191 7.31 8.73 1.67
C ILE A 191 6.88 7.39 2.28
N GLY A 192 7.62 6.31 1.99
CA GLY A 192 7.29 4.98 2.48
C GLY A 192 7.31 4.86 4.00
N MET A 193 8.32 5.44 4.65
CA MET A 193 8.42 5.46 6.11
C MET A 193 7.30 6.30 6.74
N MET A 194 6.98 7.45 6.17
CA MET A 194 5.89 8.30 6.63
C MET A 194 4.55 7.56 6.55
N LEU A 195 4.25 6.99 5.39
CA LEU A 195 3.02 6.27 5.11
C LEU A 195 2.78 5.14 6.12
N ILE A 196 3.72 4.19 6.19
CA ILE A 196 3.58 3.02 7.06
C ILE A 196 3.51 3.42 8.53
N SER A 197 4.26 4.47 8.92
CA SER A 197 4.26 4.93 10.30
C SER A 197 2.96 5.63 10.70
N VAL A 198 2.36 6.44 9.81
CA VAL A 198 1.04 7.08 10.06
C VAL A 198 -0.02 6.00 10.19
N GLU A 199 -0.05 5.06 9.25
CA GLU A 199 -1.03 3.97 9.22
C GLU A 199 -0.95 3.12 10.49
N LEU A 200 0.25 2.62 10.81
CA LEU A 200 0.47 1.82 12.01
C LEU A 200 0.13 2.59 13.29
N LEU A 201 0.45 3.88 13.35
CA LEU A 201 0.13 4.73 14.50
C LEU A 201 -1.39 4.82 14.70
N ILE A 202 -2.16 5.05 13.64
CA ILE A 202 -3.64 5.12 13.72
C ILE A 202 -4.19 3.78 14.19
N MET A 203 -3.75 2.67 13.58
CA MET A 203 -4.23 1.33 13.96
C MET A 203 -3.87 0.97 15.41
N LEU A 204 -2.65 1.31 15.87
CA LEU A 204 -2.25 1.10 17.27
C LEU A 204 -3.05 1.99 18.23
N CYS A 205 -3.37 3.23 17.83
CA CYS A 205 -4.23 4.09 18.65
C CYS A 205 -5.64 3.51 18.79
N ILE A 206 -6.22 2.97 17.72
CA ILE A 206 -7.52 2.28 17.80
C ILE A 206 -7.42 1.06 18.72
N LEU A 207 -6.39 0.24 18.54
CA LEU A 207 -6.23 -1.02 19.26
C LEU A 207 -5.97 -0.83 20.77
N LEU A 208 -5.26 0.23 21.15
CA LEU A 208 -4.79 0.44 22.53
C LEU A 208 -5.68 1.38 23.35
N PHE A 209 -6.32 2.35 22.71
CA PHE A 209 -7.02 3.42 23.44
C PHE A 209 -8.54 3.44 23.24
N ILE A 210 -9.05 2.74 22.22
CA ILE A 210 -10.49 2.65 22.00
C ILE A 210 -11.04 1.42 22.77
N PRO A 211 -12.17 1.57 23.49
CA PRO A 211 -12.81 0.42 24.13
C PRO A 211 -13.11 -0.68 23.12
N GLY A 212 -12.87 -1.96 23.47
CA GLY A 212 -12.96 -3.10 22.57
C GLY A 212 -14.28 -3.21 21.81
N SER A 213 -15.39 -2.80 22.43
CA SER A 213 -16.72 -2.79 21.81
C SER A 213 -16.92 -1.75 20.69
N TYR A 214 -16.06 -0.74 20.61
CA TYR A 214 -16.08 0.31 19.58
C TYR A 214 -14.96 0.16 18.55
N ALA A 215 -13.99 -0.70 18.79
CA ALA A 215 -12.84 -0.86 17.90
C ALA A 215 -13.22 -1.39 16.52
N GLY A 216 -14.17 -2.35 16.44
CA GLY A 216 -14.71 -2.83 15.16
C GLY A 216 -15.26 -1.71 14.28
N PRO A 217 -16.23 -0.90 14.79
CA PRO A 217 -16.71 0.29 14.09
C PRO A 217 -15.60 1.26 13.65
N CYS A 218 -14.56 1.48 14.47
CA CYS A 218 -13.41 2.32 14.09
C CYS A 218 -12.65 1.76 12.91
N PHE A 219 -12.32 0.46 12.94
CA PHE A 219 -11.58 -0.19 11.85
C PHE A 219 -12.35 -0.20 10.54
N ILE A 220 -13.66 -0.46 10.58
CA ILE A 220 -14.50 -0.42 9.38
C ILE A 220 -14.59 0.97 8.80
N GLY A 221 -14.89 1.97 9.64
CA GLY A 221 -14.95 3.36 9.19
C GLY A 221 -13.63 3.77 8.56
N PHE A 222 -12.52 3.47 9.23
CA PHE A 222 -11.18 3.76 8.75
C PHE A 222 -10.91 3.10 7.39
N ALA A 223 -11.18 1.79 7.23
CA ALA A 223 -11.00 1.06 5.98
C ALA A 223 -11.86 1.60 4.83
N ILE A 224 -13.13 1.96 5.09
CA ILE A 224 -14.01 2.59 4.08
C ILE A 224 -13.40 3.92 3.61
N GLY A 225 -12.97 4.76 4.56
CA GLY A 225 -12.45 6.08 4.25
C GLY A 225 -11.13 6.05 3.49
N GLU A 226 -10.18 5.20 3.91
CA GLU A 226 -8.91 5.07 3.21
C GLU A 226 -9.09 4.53 1.78
N SER A 227 -9.98 3.54 1.59
CA SER A 227 -10.30 2.99 0.28
C SER A 227 -10.97 4.02 -0.63
N LEU A 228 -11.91 4.81 -0.11
CA LEU A 228 -12.53 5.89 -0.88
C LEU A 228 -11.50 6.96 -1.29
N GLY A 229 -10.68 7.40 -0.35
CA GLY A 229 -9.62 8.37 -0.60
C GLY A 229 -8.62 7.89 -1.64
N ALA A 230 -8.09 6.69 -1.47
CA ALA A 230 -7.12 6.09 -2.37
C ALA A 230 -7.70 5.86 -3.78
N ALA A 231 -8.89 5.27 -3.89
CA ALA A 231 -9.52 4.99 -5.18
C ALA A 231 -9.78 6.28 -5.98
N ALA A 232 -10.32 7.32 -5.33
CA ALA A 232 -10.59 8.59 -5.99
C ALA A 232 -9.30 9.28 -6.46
N LEU A 233 -8.26 9.33 -5.61
CA LEU A 233 -6.97 9.92 -5.95
C LEU A 233 -6.27 9.16 -7.08
N ARG A 234 -6.25 7.83 -7.02
CA ARG A 234 -5.60 6.96 -8.01
C ARG A 234 -6.24 7.08 -9.38
N ILE A 235 -7.57 7.00 -9.45
CA ILE A 235 -8.31 7.11 -10.72
C ILE A 235 -8.10 8.51 -11.33
N ALA A 236 -8.27 9.54 -10.53
CA ALA A 236 -8.13 10.92 -11.00
C ALA A 236 -6.69 11.24 -11.41
N GLY A 237 -5.68 10.79 -10.65
CA GLY A 237 -4.26 10.95 -10.98
C GLY A 237 -3.90 10.27 -12.29
N GLY A 238 -4.28 9.00 -12.45
CA GLY A 238 -4.01 8.24 -13.67
C GLY A 238 -4.68 8.82 -14.93
N ILE A 239 -5.93 9.28 -14.82
CA ILE A 239 -6.64 9.94 -15.93
C ILE A 239 -5.97 11.28 -16.26
N PHE A 240 -5.62 12.08 -15.25
CA PHE A 240 -4.99 13.39 -15.45
C PHE A 240 -3.64 13.25 -16.19
N THR A 241 -2.77 12.34 -15.76
CA THR A 241 -1.50 12.05 -16.41
C THR A 241 -1.71 11.70 -17.89
N LYS A 242 -2.64 10.79 -18.19
CA LYS A 242 -2.90 10.37 -19.58
C LYS A 242 -3.47 11.47 -20.46
N ILE A 243 -4.35 12.29 -19.94
CA ILE A 243 -4.91 13.42 -20.71
C ILE A 243 -3.84 14.48 -20.98
N ALA A 244 -2.99 14.77 -20.00
CA ALA A 244 -1.88 15.72 -20.14
C ALA A 244 -0.85 15.24 -21.16
N ASP A 245 -0.45 13.98 -21.10
CA ASP A 245 0.48 13.30 -22.02
C ASP A 245 -0.06 13.33 -23.47
N ILE A 246 -1.31 12.93 -23.69
CA ILE A 246 -1.96 13.01 -25.01
C ILE A 246 -1.98 14.45 -25.54
N GLY A 247 -2.27 15.42 -24.68
CA GLY A 247 -2.29 16.84 -25.08
C GLY A 247 -0.91 17.35 -25.49
N SER A 248 0.14 16.97 -24.74
CA SER A 248 1.53 17.30 -25.02
C SER A 248 2.02 16.64 -26.32
N ASP A 249 1.71 15.36 -26.53
CA ASP A 249 2.01 14.63 -27.75
C ASP A 249 1.29 15.18 -28.98
N LEU A 250 0.06 15.63 -28.84
CA LEU A 250 -0.67 16.27 -29.95
C LEU A 250 0.05 17.53 -30.44
N MET A 251 0.59 18.35 -29.53
CA MET A 251 1.43 19.51 -29.88
C MET A 251 2.69 19.09 -30.64
N LYS A 252 3.34 18.00 -30.25
CA LYS A 252 4.49 17.41 -30.92
C LYS A 252 4.14 16.97 -32.35
N ILE A 253 3.01 16.29 -32.52
CA ILE A 253 2.60 15.74 -33.82
C ILE A 253 2.12 16.86 -34.76
N VAL A 254 1.22 17.72 -34.28
CA VAL A 254 0.57 18.76 -35.12
C VAL A 254 1.49 19.92 -35.43
N PHE A 255 2.18 20.44 -34.42
CA PHE A 255 3.02 21.63 -34.55
C PHE A 255 4.51 21.29 -34.67
N LYS A 256 4.88 20.01 -34.62
CA LYS A 256 6.28 19.53 -34.70
C LYS A 256 7.18 20.18 -33.63
N ILE A 257 6.63 20.52 -32.50
CA ILE A 257 7.35 21.04 -31.34
C ILE A 257 7.86 19.83 -30.56
N LYS A 258 9.11 19.86 -30.10
CA LYS A 258 9.67 18.77 -29.27
C LYS A 258 8.87 18.63 -27.99
N GLU A 259 8.80 17.41 -27.45
CA GLU A 259 8.04 17.06 -26.24
C GLU A 259 8.39 17.99 -25.07
N ASP A 260 9.65 18.14 -24.74
CA ASP A 260 10.15 18.97 -23.63
C ASP A 260 10.46 20.43 -24.04
N ASP A 261 9.92 20.91 -25.15
CA ASP A 261 10.18 22.29 -25.60
C ASP A 261 9.38 23.27 -24.74
N ALA A 262 10.06 24.29 -24.23
CA ALA A 262 9.41 25.34 -23.40
C ALA A 262 8.27 26.10 -24.09
N ARG A 263 8.15 26.00 -25.41
CA ARG A 263 7.03 26.56 -26.22
C ARG A 263 5.79 25.67 -26.22
N ASN A 264 5.92 24.41 -25.78
CA ASN A 264 4.77 23.51 -25.65
C ASN A 264 4.02 23.81 -24.36
N PRO A 265 2.80 24.35 -24.40
CA PRO A 265 2.04 24.67 -23.18
C PRO A 265 1.62 23.40 -22.40
N GLY A 266 1.67 22.23 -23.04
CA GLY A 266 1.37 20.96 -22.43
C GLY A 266 2.44 20.47 -21.46
N VAL A 267 3.70 20.95 -21.55
CA VAL A 267 4.82 20.46 -20.73
C VAL A 267 4.56 20.59 -19.21
N ILE A 268 4.04 21.73 -18.77
CA ILE A 268 3.73 21.93 -17.35
C ILE A 268 2.58 21.04 -16.90
N ALA A 269 1.58 20.84 -17.75
CA ALA A 269 0.46 19.94 -17.45
C ALA A 269 0.91 18.49 -17.39
N ASP A 270 1.76 18.06 -18.30
CA ASP A 270 2.36 16.74 -18.37
C ASP A 270 3.23 16.45 -17.13
N CYS A 271 4.20 17.31 -16.84
CA CYS A 271 5.01 17.22 -15.62
C CYS A 271 4.16 17.25 -14.33
N THR A 272 3.04 17.98 -14.34
CA THR A 272 2.11 18.00 -13.21
C THR A 272 1.36 16.68 -13.08
N GLY A 273 0.91 16.12 -14.21
CA GLY A 273 0.24 14.83 -14.27
C GLY A 273 1.14 13.71 -13.74
N ASP A 274 2.38 13.66 -14.22
CA ASP A 274 3.36 12.67 -13.77
C ASP A 274 3.64 12.80 -12.27
N ASN A 275 3.93 14.00 -11.78
CA ASN A 275 4.16 14.19 -10.35
C ASN A 275 2.94 13.85 -9.49
N ALA A 276 1.73 14.15 -9.95
CA ALA A 276 0.50 13.77 -9.25
C ALA A 276 0.23 12.27 -9.34
N GLY A 277 0.31 11.69 -10.54
CA GLY A 277 0.02 10.28 -10.80
C GLY A 277 1.00 9.34 -10.09
N ASP A 278 2.29 9.54 -10.32
CA ASP A 278 3.35 8.67 -9.79
C ASP A 278 3.53 8.80 -8.28
N SER A 279 3.19 9.96 -7.70
CA SER A 279 3.23 10.13 -6.25
C SER A 279 2.00 9.54 -5.55
N VAL A 280 0.81 9.66 -6.15
CA VAL A 280 -0.45 9.20 -5.55
C VAL A 280 -0.57 7.68 -5.59
N GLY A 281 -0.13 7.02 -6.68
CA GLY A 281 -0.16 5.57 -6.80
C GLY A 281 0.52 4.89 -5.62
N PRO A 282 1.84 5.04 -5.42
CA PRO A 282 2.55 4.39 -4.33
C PRO A 282 2.09 4.83 -2.94
N SER A 283 1.72 6.10 -2.76
CA SER A 283 1.40 6.63 -1.43
C SER A 283 -0.04 6.31 -1.01
N ALA A 284 -1.05 6.71 -1.75
CA ALA A 284 -2.44 6.48 -1.37
C ALA A 284 -2.82 5.00 -1.47
N ASP A 285 -2.40 4.31 -2.54
CA ASP A 285 -2.64 2.88 -2.73
C ASP A 285 -1.89 2.02 -1.70
N GLY A 286 -0.64 2.39 -1.40
CA GLY A 286 0.13 1.75 -0.33
C GLY A 286 -0.52 1.92 1.04
N PHE A 287 -1.07 3.09 1.35
CA PHE A 287 -1.78 3.37 2.59
C PHE A 287 -3.02 2.49 2.71
N GLU A 288 -3.91 2.51 1.70
CA GLU A 288 -5.10 1.65 1.63
C GLU A 288 -4.75 0.17 1.78
N THR A 289 -3.82 -0.33 0.97
CA THR A 289 -3.49 -1.76 0.94
C THR A 289 -2.96 -2.24 2.29
N TYR A 290 -2.17 -1.42 2.95
CA TYR A 290 -1.61 -1.72 4.26
C TYR A 290 -2.69 -1.73 5.35
N GLY A 291 -3.61 -0.75 5.36
CA GLY A 291 -4.70 -0.63 6.32
C GLY A 291 -5.74 -1.73 6.15
N VAL A 292 -6.30 -1.87 4.94
CA VAL A 292 -7.34 -2.88 4.66
C VAL A 292 -6.84 -4.29 4.95
N THR A 293 -5.61 -4.65 4.58
CA THR A 293 -5.02 -5.96 4.92
C THR A 293 -4.94 -6.17 6.43
N GLY A 294 -4.63 -5.11 7.19
CA GLY A 294 -4.61 -5.17 8.64
C GLY A 294 -5.97 -5.41 9.25
N VAL A 295 -6.96 -4.65 8.82
CA VAL A 295 -8.35 -4.80 9.27
C VAL A 295 -8.90 -6.18 8.92
N ALA A 296 -8.64 -6.67 7.70
CA ALA A 296 -9.03 -8.01 7.28
C ALA A 296 -8.42 -9.11 8.17
N LEU A 297 -7.14 -9.01 8.53
CA LEU A 297 -6.50 -9.98 9.41
C LEU A 297 -7.02 -9.90 10.86
N ILE A 298 -7.26 -8.70 11.39
CA ILE A 298 -7.89 -8.52 12.71
C ILE A 298 -9.25 -9.21 12.71
N THR A 299 -10.08 -8.92 11.72
CA THR A 299 -11.40 -9.53 11.52
C THR A 299 -11.29 -11.05 11.47
N PHE A 300 -10.36 -11.56 10.68
CA PHE A 300 -10.20 -13.00 10.52
C PHE A 300 -9.76 -13.68 11.82
N ILE A 301 -8.85 -13.08 12.58
CA ILE A 301 -8.41 -13.61 13.88
C ILE A 301 -9.58 -13.64 14.86
N LEU A 302 -10.36 -12.56 14.94
CA LEU A 302 -11.47 -12.46 15.92
C LEU A 302 -12.65 -13.38 15.59
N LEU A 303 -12.95 -13.58 14.30
CA LEU A 303 -14.04 -14.45 13.86
C LEU A 303 -13.61 -15.90 13.60
N GLY A 304 -12.38 -16.11 13.14
CA GLY A 304 -11.89 -17.41 12.70
C GLY A 304 -11.20 -18.23 13.79
N VAL A 305 -10.64 -17.61 14.81
CA VAL A 305 -9.91 -18.32 15.89
C VAL A 305 -10.85 -18.52 17.09
N SER A 306 -10.94 -19.76 17.55
CA SER A 306 -11.90 -20.14 18.61
C SER A 306 -11.47 -19.74 20.03
N ASN A 307 -10.16 -19.64 20.28
CA ASN A 307 -9.61 -19.43 21.63
C ASN A 307 -9.23 -17.95 21.84
N PRO A 308 -9.86 -17.22 22.80
CA PRO A 308 -9.56 -15.81 23.06
C PRO A 308 -8.10 -15.50 23.40
N ARG A 309 -7.40 -16.41 24.09
CA ARG A 309 -5.96 -16.23 24.39
C ARG A 309 -5.12 -16.29 23.11
N VAL A 310 -5.45 -17.19 22.20
CA VAL A 310 -4.79 -17.31 20.89
C VAL A 310 -5.10 -16.10 20.02
N GLN A 311 -6.35 -15.57 20.08
CA GLN A 311 -6.68 -14.30 19.39
C GLN A 311 -5.76 -13.18 19.85
N VAL A 312 -5.57 -12.98 21.14
CA VAL A 312 -4.65 -11.96 21.68
C VAL A 312 -3.22 -12.23 21.23
N GLN A 313 -2.75 -13.48 21.29
CA GLN A 313 -1.40 -13.83 20.86
C GLN A 313 -1.17 -13.47 19.37
N LEU A 314 -2.09 -13.82 18.50
CA LEU A 314 -2.00 -13.54 17.07
C LEU A 314 -2.13 -12.05 16.76
N LEU A 315 -3.04 -11.33 17.43
CA LEU A 315 -3.18 -9.88 17.26
C LEU A 315 -1.90 -9.15 17.64
N VAL A 316 -1.36 -9.43 18.81
CA VAL A 316 -0.11 -8.81 19.28
C VAL A 316 1.04 -9.16 18.33
N TRP A 317 1.14 -10.42 17.92
CA TRP A 317 2.18 -10.87 16.99
C TRP A 317 2.13 -10.15 15.65
N ILE A 318 0.94 -10.01 15.01
CA ILE A 318 0.79 -9.29 13.74
C ILE A 318 1.22 -7.83 13.88
N PHE A 319 0.81 -7.15 14.96
CA PHE A 319 1.19 -5.76 15.16
C PHE A 319 2.68 -5.59 15.45
N ILE A 320 3.31 -6.50 16.18
CA ILE A 320 4.77 -6.51 16.36
C ILE A 320 5.47 -6.73 15.02
N MET A 321 4.96 -7.63 14.18
CA MET A 321 5.49 -7.82 12.83
C MET A 321 5.44 -6.52 12.03
N ARG A 322 4.34 -5.76 12.09
CA ARG A 322 4.23 -4.43 11.45
C ARG A 322 5.24 -3.43 11.99
N VAL A 323 5.43 -3.38 13.30
CA VAL A 323 6.47 -2.54 13.93
C VAL A 323 7.84 -2.90 13.40
N MET A 324 8.15 -4.20 13.31
CA MET A 324 9.44 -4.68 12.83
C MET A 324 9.67 -4.42 11.33
N MET A 325 8.63 -4.28 10.52
CA MET A 325 8.74 -3.86 9.12
C MET A 325 9.38 -2.47 8.97
N ILE A 326 9.03 -1.53 9.85
CA ILE A 326 9.67 -0.20 9.88
C ILE A 326 11.17 -0.34 10.17
N VAL A 327 11.52 -1.13 11.19
CA VAL A 327 12.91 -1.35 11.59
C VAL A 327 13.71 -2.06 10.49
N ALA A 328 13.13 -3.13 9.91
CA ALA A 328 13.76 -3.88 8.81
C ALA A 328 14.04 -2.99 7.59
N SER A 329 13.07 -2.17 7.21
CA SER A 329 13.21 -1.25 6.07
C SER A 329 14.28 -0.19 6.31
N ALA A 330 14.31 0.42 7.49
CA ALA A 330 15.33 1.40 7.85
C ALA A 330 16.73 0.77 7.84
N LEU A 331 16.88 -0.41 8.47
CA LEU A 331 18.15 -1.14 8.52
C LEU A 331 18.64 -1.49 7.12
N SER A 332 17.78 -2.07 6.30
CA SER A 332 18.11 -2.46 4.91
C SER A 332 18.50 -1.27 4.06
N TYR A 333 17.79 -0.15 4.21
CA TYR A 333 18.14 1.10 3.53
C TYR A 333 19.54 1.57 3.89
N PHE A 334 19.90 1.63 5.18
CA PHE A 334 21.24 2.06 5.60
C PHE A 334 22.34 1.11 5.12
N VAL A 335 22.09 -0.20 5.17
CA VAL A 335 23.05 -1.20 4.67
C VAL A 335 23.26 -1.02 3.17
N ASN A 336 22.18 -0.91 2.41
CA ASN A 336 22.25 -0.73 0.96
C ASN A 336 22.87 0.63 0.56
N ASP A 337 22.55 1.73 1.26
CA ASP A 337 23.17 3.05 1.03
C ASP A 337 24.67 2.98 1.26
N ALA A 338 25.13 2.30 2.31
CA ALA A 338 26.55 2.11 2.58
C ALA A 338 27.25 1.32 1.45
N ILE A 339 26.64 0.23 0.97
CA ILE A 339 27.17 -0.58 -0.14
C ILE A 339 27.19 0.23 -1.43
N ALA A 340 26.07 0.86 -1.79
CA ALA A 340 25.97 1.67 -3.01
C ALA A 340 26.95 2.85 -3.00
N LYS A 341 27.10 3.51 -1.87
CA LYS A 341 28.03 4.62 -1.66
C LYS A 341 29.48 4.19 -1.82
N SER A 342 29.86 3.05 -1.25
CA SER A 342 31.22 2.51 -1.37
C SER A 342 31.54 2.16 -2.83
N ARG A 343 30.57 1.66 -3.59
CA ARG A 343 30.76 1.19 -4.96
C ARG A 343 30.67 2.30 -6.01
N TYR A 344 29.72 3.23 -5.86
CA TYR A 344 29.34 4.15 -6.93
C TYR A 344 29.61 5.63 -6.66
N LYS A 345 30.03 6.03 -5.46
CA LYS A 345 30.21 7.45 -5.10
C LYS A 345 31.15 8.20 -6.06
N ASN A 346 32.21 7.55 -6.52
CA ASN A 346 33.22 8.13 -7.41
C ASN A 346 33.13 7.58 -8.84
N ALA A 347 32.20 6.69 -9.15
CA ALA A 347 32.06 6.07 -10.45
C ALA A 347 31.57 7.08 -11.50
N ASP A 348 32.03 6.94 -12.74
CA ASP A 348 31.57 7.73 -13.88
C ASP A 348 30.39 7.08 -14.61
N LYS A 349 30.17 5.78 -14.37
CA LYS A 349 29.05 5.01 -14.92
C LYS A 349 28.44 4.17 -13.82
N MET A 350 27.13 4.02 -13.84
CA MET A 350 26.36 3.27 -12.87
C MET A 350 25.18 2.58 -13.55
N ASN A 351 24.98 1.32 -13.22
CA ASN A 351 23.69 0.68 -13.48
C ASN A 351 22.74 1.04 -12.32
N PHE A 352 21.70 1.79 -12.59
CA PHE A 352 20.76 2.28 -11.57
C PHE A 352 19.87 1.18 -10.99
N GLU A 353 19.55 0.14 -11.77
CA GLU A 353 18.73 -0.98 -11.33
C GLU A 353 19.46 -1.86 -10.29
N ALA A 354 20.77 -2.06 -10.44
CA ALA A 354 21.53 -2.98 -9.58
C ALA A 354 21.44 -2.66 -8.07
N PRO A 355 21.61 -1.42 -7.59
CA PRO A 355 21.45 -1.11 -6.17
C PRO A 355 20.00 -1.08 -5.70
N LEU A 356 19.03 -0.86 -6.59
CA LEU A 356 17.60 -0.99 -6.26
C LEU A 356 17.24 -2.47 -6.02
N THR A 357 17.63 -3.35 -6.95
CA THR A 357 17.52 -4.81 -6.79
C THR A 357 18.20 -5.29 -5.50
N SER A 358 19.42 -4.79 -5.24
CA SER A 358 20.16 -5.11 -4.01
C SER A 358 19.36 -4.72 -2.76
N LEU A 359 18.74 -3.54 -2.74
CA LEU A 359 17.91 -3.08 -1.62
C LEU A 359 16.72 -4.00 -1.39
N VAL A 360 16.00 -4.38 -2.46
CA VAL A 360 14.83 -5.28 -2.38
C VAL A 360 15.23 -6.64 -1.78
N TRP A 361 16.32 -7.25 -2.27
CA TRP A 361 16.77 -8.55 -1.77
C TRP A 361 17.33 -8.48 -0.35
N ILE A 362 18.10 -7.45 0.01
CA ILE A 362 18.56 -7.23 1.39
C ILE A 362 17.35 -7.12 2.32
N THR A 363 16.35 -6.33 1.94
CA THR A 363 15.14 -6.14 2.76
C THR A 363 14.35 -7.43 2.89
N SER A 364 14.22 -8.21 1.81
CA SER A 364 13.54 -9.52 1.85
C SER A 364 14.24 -10.47 2.83
N VAL A 365 15.56 -10.62 2.73
CA VAL A 365 16.33 -11.50 3.62
C VAL A 365 16.23 -11.04 5.08
N VAL A 366 16.42 -9.74 5.34
CA VAL A 366 16.33 -9.18 6.69
C VAL A 366 14.92 -9.38 7.26
N SER A 367 13.88 -9.13 6.45
CA SER A 367 12.49 -9.30 6.88
C SER A 367 12.15 -10.76 7.17
N VAL A 368 12.63 -11.71 6.36
CA VAL A 368 12.44 -13.15 6.61
C VAL A 368 13.11 -13.55 7.92
N VAL A 369 14.37 -13.15 8.14
CA VAL A 369 15.09 -13.45 9.41
C VAL A 369 14.33 -12.88 10.61
N ILE A 370 13.92 -11.61 10.54
CA ILE A 370 13.15 -10.95 11.60
C ILE A 370 11.82 -11.67 11.82
N THR A 371 11.14 -12.10 10.77
CA THR A 371 9.88 -12.85 10.88
C THR A 371 10.04 -14.13 11.71
N PHE A 372 11.06 -14.92 11.44
CA PHE A 372 11.32 -16.14 12.23
C PHE A 372 11.71 -15.82 13.68
N VAL A 373 12.59 -14.85 13.89
CA VAL A 373 13.02 -14.43 15.23
C VAL A 373 11.84 -13.92 16.05
N VAL A 374 11.06 -13.00 15.51
CA VAL A 374 9.89 -12.43 16.20
C VAL A 374 8.85 -13.49 16.49
N SER A 375 8.53 -14.35 15.50
CA SER A 375 7.55 -15.42 15.71
C SER A 375 7.99 -16.40 16.83
N TYR A 376 9.27 -16.77 16.86
CA TYR A 376 9.81 -17.63 17.90
C TYR A 376 9.68 -17.03 19.32
N PHE A 377 9.96 -15.72 19.46
CA PHE A 377 9.90 -15.08 20.78
C PHE A 377 8.51 -14.64 21.21
N THR A 378 7.60 -14.34 20.27
CA THR A 378 6.27 -13.80 20.60
C THR A 378 5.19 -14.88 20.68
N ILE A 379 5.27 -15.91 19.85
CA ILE A 379 4.27 -16.98 19.77
C ILE A 379 4.94 -18.37 19.78
N PRO A 380 5.85 -18.68 20.73
CA PRO A 380 6.57 -19.97 20.78
C PRO A 380 5.61 -21.15 20.84
N GLU A 381 4.43 -20.93 21.44
CA GLU A 381 3.37 -21.92 21.63
C GLU A 381 2.00 -21.27 21.43
N LEU A 382 1.15 -21.90 20.61
CA LEU A 382 -0.24 -21.51 20.37
C LEU A 382 -1.15 -22.70 20.70
N ALA A 383 -2.02 -22.55 21.74
CA ALA A 383 -2.94 -23.59 22.20
C ALA A 383 -2.27 -24.96 22.47
N GLY A 384 -1.08 -24.97 23.06
CA GLY A 384 -0.31 -26.20 23.35
C GLY A 384 0.51 -26.73 22.16
N ASN A 385 0.46 -26.06 21.02
CA ASN A 385 1.20 -26.44 19.83
C ASN A 385 2.43 -25.55 19.62
N ASN A 386 3.63 -26.15 19.74
CA ASN A 386 4.92 -25.48 19.59
C ASN A 386 5.45 -25.50 18.15
N THR A 387 4.68 -25.95 17.16
CA THR A 387 5.09 -25.97 15.75
C THR A 387 4.46 -24.86 14.92
N LEU A 388 3.45 -24.17 15.41
CA LEU A 388 2.70 -23.17 14.65
C LEU A 388 3.49 -21.89 14.40
N TRP A 389 4.39 -21.50 15.28
CA TRP A 389 5.20 -20.29 15.13
C TRP A 389 6.02 -20.30 13.83
N TRP A 390 6.70 -21.41 13.51
CA TRP A 390 7.51 -21.49 12.30
C TRP A 390 6.64 -21.66 11.03
N LYS A 391 5.49 -22.33 11.14
CA LYS A 391 4.54 -22.43 10.02
C LYS A 391 4.00 -21.07 9.63
N LEU A 392 3.58 -20.28 10.60
CA LEU A 392 3.13 -18.91 10.39
C LEU A 392 4.26 -18.02 9.84
N ALA A 393 5.47 -18.18 10.34
CA ALA A 393 6.65 -17.49 9.82
C ALA A 393 6.96 -17.85 8.36
N VAL A 394 6.85 -19.12 7.97
CA VAL A 394 7.01 -19.57 6.57
C VAL A 394 5.94 -18.95 5.67
N ILE A 395 4.68 -18.94 6.12
CA ILE A 395 3.57 -18.37 5.34
C ILE A 395 3.79 -16.87 5.08
N ILE A 396 4.14 -16.08 6.10
CA ILE A 396 4.48 -14.67 5.93
C ILE A 396 5.69 -14.51 5.00
N SER A 397 6.71 -15.37 5.14
CA SER A 397 7.91 -15.32 4.30
C SER A 397 7.60 -15.58 2.82
N CYS A 398 6.58 -16.39 2.48
CA CYS A 398 6.12 -16.52 1.10
C CYS A 398 5.68 -15.17 0.52
N GLY A 399 4.96 -14.36 1.30
CA GLY A 399 4.57 -13.02 0.90
C GLY A 399 5.77 -12.08 0.74
N THR A 400 6.68 -12.09 1.71
CA THR A 400 7.92 -11.29 1.64
C THR A 400 8.76 -11.65 0.41
N LEU A 401 8.86 -12.95 0.08
CA LEU A 401 9.53 -13.41 -1.14
C LEU A 401 8.79 -12.96 -2.42
N ALA A 402 7.45 -12.96 -2.41
CA ALA A 402 6.67 -12.40 -3.51
C ALA A 402 7.03 -10.92 -3.76
N GLY A 403 7.19 -10.13 -2.69
CA GLY A 403 7.61 -8.73 -2.76
C GLY A 403 9.00 -8.53 -3.38
N ALA A 404 9.88 -9.53 -3.32
CA ALA A 404 11.18 -9.50 -4.00
C ALA A 404 11.12 -10.06 -5.43
N ILE A 405 10.40 -11.16 -5.64
CA ILE A 405 10.35 -11.88 -6.92
C ILE A 405 9.54 -11.10 -7.96
N ILE A 406 8.40 -10.49 -7.57
CA ILE A 406 7.51 -9.80 -8.50
C ILE A 406 8.21 -8.65 -9.23
N PRO A 407 8.90 -7.70 -8.57
CA PRO A 407 9.65 -6.65 -9.27
C PRO A 407 10.72 -7.19 -10.23
N GLU A 408 11.41 -8.26 -9.84
CA GLU A 408 12.41 -8.89 -10.71
C GLU A 408 11.78 -9.52 -11.96
N LEU A 409 10.63 -10.18 -11.82
CA LEU A 409 9.89 -10.70 -12.97
C LEU A 409 9.37 -9.56 -13.87
N VAL A 410 8.88 -8.46 -13.29
CA VAL A 410 8.47 -7.29 -14.07
C VAL A 410 9.64 -6.74 -14.88
N LYS A 411 10.83 -6.64 -14.29
CA LYS A 411 12.04 -6.17 -15.00
C LYS A 411 12.40 -7.03 -16.21
N VAL A 412 12.15 -8.33 -16.18
CA VAL A 412 12.37 -9.21 -17.35
C VAL A 412 11.60 -8.70 -18.58
N PHE A 413 10.47 -8.01 -18.38
CA PHE A 413 9.61 -7.53 -19.47
C PHE A 413 9.67 -6.02 -19.69
N THR A 414 10.28 -5.25 -18.79
CA THR A 414 10.21 -3.77 -18.79
C THR A 414 11.58 -3.07 -18.74
N SER A 415 12.65 -3.75 -18.31
CA SER A 415 13.99 -3.16 -18.26
C SER A 415 14.51 -2.85 -19.66
N THR A 416 15.24 -1.73 -19.79
CA THR A 416 15.92 -1.35 -21.04
C THR A 416 16.95 -2.37 -21.50
N GLU A 417 17.46 -3.21 -20.60
CA GLU A 417 18.36 -4.33 -20.88
C GLU A 417 17.63 -5.61 -21.31
N SER A 418 16.29 -5.61 -21.27
CA SER A 418 15.48 -6.79 -21.54
C SER A 418 15.39 -7.10 -23.05
N ARG A 419 15.46 -8.41 -23.37
CA ARG A 419 15.21 -8.91 -24.73
C ARG A 419 13.77 -8.65 -25.18
N HIS A 420 12.78 -8.72 -24.27
CA HIS A 420 11.37 -8.44 -24.58
C HIS A 420 11.16 -6.98 -24.97
N VAL A 421 11.80 -6.05 -24.28
CA VAL A 421 11.79 -4.62 -24.66
C VAL A 421 12.47 -4.41 -26.01
N SER A 422 13.62 -5.03 -26.22
CA SER A 422 14.33 -4.98 -27.53
C SER A 422 13.47 -5.52 -28.67
N GLU A 423 12.69 -6.58 -28.44
CA GLU A 423 11.74 -7.16 -29.40
C GLU A 423 10.62 -6.17 -29.72
N VAL A 424 10.02 -5.51 -28.73
CA VAL A 424 8.97 -4.50 -28.91
C VAL A 424 9.53 -3.31 -29.72
N VAL A 425 10.74 -2.86 -29.41
CA VAL A 425 11.41 -1.77 -30.15
C VAL A 425 11.65 -2.15 -31.62
N THR A 426 12.16 -3.36 -31.87
CA THR A 426 12.39 -3.87 -33.24
C THR A 426 11.09 -3.98 -34.00
N SER A 427 10.06 -4.60 -33.41
CA SER A 427 8.73 -4.71 -34.01
C SER A 427 8.11 -3.35 -34.34
N SER A 428 8.30 -2.36 -33.46
CA SER A 428 7.83 -0.98 -33.69
C SER A 428 8.52 -0.33 -34.88
N ARG A 429 9.83 -0.56 -35.05
CA ARG A 429 10.62 -0.03 -36.17
C ARG A 429 10.25 -0.67 -37.51
N GLU A 430 10.03 -1.98 -37.52
CA GLU A 430 9.77 -2.76 -38.73
C GLU A 430 8.31 -2.68 -39.18
N GLY A 431 7.35 -2.69 -38.26
CA GLY A 431 5.93 -2.76 -38.57
C GLY A 431 5.08 -1.60 -38.02
N GLY A 432 5.71 -0.57 -37.51
CA GLY A 432 5.05 0.64 -37.03
C GLY A 432 4.05 0.39 -35.89
N PRO A 433 2.98 1.21 -35.79
CA PRO A 433 2.04 1.16 -34.66
C PRO A 433 1.38 -0.20 -34.46
N SER A 434 1.04 -0.91 -35.54
CA SER A 434 0.35 -2.21 -35.47
C SER A 434 1.20 -3.28 -34.78
N LEU A 435 2.47 -3.43 -35.16
CA LEU A 435 3.37 -4.38 -34.54
C LEU A 435 3.82 -3.93 -33.15
N ASN A 436 3.88 -2.63 -32.88
CA ASN A 436 4.13 -2.12 -31.54
C ASN A 436 3.03 -2.57 -30.57
N ILE A 437 1.77 -2.37 -30.92
CA ILE A 437 0.63 -2.80 -30.10
C ILE A 437 0.65 -4.33 -29.90
N LEU A 438 0.84 -5.08 -30.99
CA LEU A 438 0.83 -6.56 -30.92
C LEU A 438 1.96 -7.11 -30.05
N SER A 439 3.19 -6.65 -30.25
CA SER A 439 4.34 -7.10 -29.47
C SER A 439 4.23 -6.67 -27.99
N GLY A 440 3.69 -5.48 -27.72
CA GLY A 440 3.41 -5.02 -26.35
C GLY A 440 2.35 -5.87 -25.64
N LEU A 441 1.26 -6.24 -26.33
CA LEU A 441 0.25 -7.15 -25.79
C LEU A 441 0.81 -8.54 -25.51
N VAL A 442 1.65 -9.09 -26.40
CA VAL A 442 2.30 -10.38 -26.20
C VAL A 442 3.23 -10.33 -24.98
N ALA A 443 4.09 -9.33 -24.89
CA ALA A 443 4.99 -9.17 -23.74
C ALA A 443 4.21 -9.01 -22.43
N GLY A 444 3.12 -8.21 -22.43
CA GLY A 444 2.24 -8.02 -21.27
C GLY A 444 1.56 -9.32 -20.83
N ASN A 445 1.05 -10.11 -21.77
CA ASN A 445 0.43 -11.40 -21.46
C ASN A 445 1.44 -12.42 -20.89
N PHE A 446 2.67 -12.47 -21.41
CA PHE A 446 3.72 -13.31 -20.85
C PHE A 446 4.13 -12.85 -19.44
N SER A 447 4.22 -11.55 -19.21
CA SER A 447 4.48 -11.00 -17.88
C SER A 447 3.39 -11.42 -16.89
N ALA A 448 2.13 -11.23 -17.24
CA ALA A 448 0.98 -11.62 -16.41
C ALA A 448 0.96 -13.13 -16.11
N TYR A 449 1.29 -13.98 -17.09
CA TYR A 449 1.36 -15.43 -16.93
C TYR A 449 2.41 -15.84 -15.90
N TRP A 450 3.64 -15.32 -16.01
CA TRP A 450 4.72 -15.66 -15.09
C TRP A 450 4.50 -15.11 -13.68
N LEU A 451 3.96 -13.91 -13.58
CA LEU A 451 3.54 -13.31 -12.30
C LEU A 451 2.46 -14.18 -11.64
N GLY A 452 1.43 -14.56 -12.40
CA GLY A 452 0.35 -15.41 -11.91
C GLY A 452 0.85 -16.77 -11.40
N ILE A 453 1.74 -17.43 -12.14
CA ILE A 453 2.35 -18.72 -11.70
C ILE A 453 3.15 -18.53 -10.42
N SER A 454 3.94 -17.46 -10.31
CA SER A 454 4.75 -17.20 -9.12
C SER A 454 3.88 -16.96 -7.88
N ILE A 455 2.80 -16.18 -8.02
CA ILE A 455 1.84 -15.92 -6.94
C ILE A 455 1.15 -17.23 -6.53
N VAL A 456 0.61 -17.98 -7.49
CA VAL A 456 -0.05 -19.28 -7.22
C VAL A 456 0.91 -20.27 -6.58
N GLY A 457 2.17 -20.32 -7.02
CA GLY A 457 3.20 -21.17 -6.42
C GLY A 457 3.45 -20.86 -4.95
N LEU A 458 3.60 -19.56 -4.60
CA LEU A 458 3.81 -19.13 -3.23
C LEU A 458 2.55 -19.36 -2.36
N MET A 459 1.37 -19.12 -2.91
CA MET A 459 0.10 -19.44 -2.24
C MET A 459 -0.08 -20.95 -2.03
N ALA A 460 0.34 -21.78 -2.99
CA ALA A 460 0.31 -23.24 -2.85
C ALA A 460 1.23 -23.71 -1.72
N ILE A 461 2.43 -23.13 -1.57
CA ILE A 461 3.32 -23.41 -0.42
C ILE A 461 2.61 -23.03 0.87
N ALA A 462 2.02 -21.85 0.96
CA ALA A 462 1.27 -21.40 2.14
C ALA A 462 0.11 -22.37 2.46
N TYR A 463 -0.67 -22.77 1.45
CA TYR A 463 -1.74 -23.76 1.60
C TYR A 463 -1.21 -25.10 2.15
N PHE A 464 -0.12 -25.61 1.59
CA PHE A 464 0.48 -26.85 2.04
C PHE A 464 0.94 -26.76 3.51
N VAL A 465 1.59 -25.64 3.87
CA VAL A 465 2.08 -25.43 5.24
C VAL A 465 0.93 -25.28 6.25
N THR A 466 -0.19 -24.65 5.88
CA THR A 466 -1.37 -24.56 6.77
C THR A 466 -1.95 -25.92 7.12
N ASN A 467 -1.88 -26.89 6.21
CA ASN A 467 -2.40 -28.24 6.38
C ASN A 467 -1.36 -29.25 6.90
N LEU A 468 -0.12 -28.81 7.13
CA LEU A 468 0.94 -29.69 7.57
C LEU A 468 0.67 -30.15 9.01
N GLY A 469 0.60 -31.49 9.21
CA GLY A 469 0.36 -32.09 10.52
C GLY A 469 -1.11 -32.28 10.87
N THR A 470 -2.02 -32.22 9.91
CA THR A 470 -3.48 -32.42 10.09
C THR A 470 -3.77 -33.78 10.77
N ALA A 471 -3.06 -34.84 10.38
CA ALA A 471 -3.24 -36.19 10.98
C ALA A 471 -2.93 -36.24 12.49
N GLN A 472 -2.10 -35.32 13.00
CA GLN A 472 -1.72 -35.20 14.41
C GLN A 472 -2.49 -34.09 15.14
N GLY A 473 -3.39 -33.35 14.47
CA GLY A 473 -4.04 -32.16 15.03
C GLY A 473 -3.08 -30.98 15.30
N LEU A 474 -1.94 -30.95 14.59
CA LEU A 474 -0.89 -29.96 14.74
C LEU A 474 -0.91 -28.92 13.59
N ASP A 475 -1.91 -28.94 12.76
CA ASP A 475 -2.13 -27.97 11.66
C ASP A 475 -2.76 -26.67 12.16
N LEU A 476 -2.80 -25.68 11.29
CA LEU A 476 -3.42 -24.38 11.61
C LEU A 476 -4.94 -24.50 11.79
N GLY A 477 -5.57 -25.49 11.15
CA GLY A 477 -7.00 -25.77 11.25
C GLY A 477 -7.47 -26.07 12.68
N ALA A 478 -6.59 -26.61 13.51
CA ALA A 478 -6.87 -26.91 14.92
C ALA A 478 -7.16 -25.63 15.77
N LEU A 479 -6.71 -24.46 15.33
CA LEU A 479 -6.99 -23.18 15.99
C LEU A 479 -8.31 -22.54 15.52
N MET A 480 -8.83 -22.96 14.37
CA MET A 480 -9.93 -22.29 13.69
C MET A 480 -11.30 -22.83 14.15
N VAL A 481 -12.29 -21.96 14.17
CA VAL A 481 -13.71 -22.33 14.35
C VAL A 481 -14.16 -23.32 13.27
N ALA A 482 -13.71 -23.09 12.02
CA ALA A 482 -13.89 -23.99 10.90
C ALA A 482 -12.52 -24.33 10.30
N PRO A 483 -12.09 -25.61 10.26
CA PRO A 483 -10.78 -25.98 9.73
C PRO A 483 -10.51 -25.47 8.29
N MET A 484 -11.55 -25.37 7.47
CA MET A 484 -11.49 -24.80 6.12
C MET A 484 -11.10 -23.32 6.07
N ALA A 485 -11.17 -22.61 7.19
CA ALA A 485 -10.74 -21.22 7.28
C ALA A 485 -9.20 -21.05 7.34
N ALA A 486 -8.48 -22.10 7.73
CA ALA A 486 -7.01 -22.03 7.86
C ALA A 486 -6.27 -21.65 6.57
N PRO A 487 -6.57 -22.23 5.39
CA PRO A 487 -5.95 -21.80 4.14
C PRO A 487 -6.25 -20.33 3.79
N VAL A 488 -7.47 -19.85 4.04
CA VAL A 488 -7.86 -18.45 3.77
C VAL A 488 -7.07 -17.50 4.67
N PHE A 489 -6.92 -17.84 5.95
CA PHE A 489 -6.05 -17.10 6.87
C PHE A 489 -4.59 -17.12 6.41
N GLY A 490 -4.11 -18.29 5.96
CA GLY A 490 -2.77 -18.41 5.36
C GLY A 490 -2.58 -17.48 4.17
N PHE A 491 -3.55 -17.37 3.27
CA PHE A 491 -3.49 -16.44 2.13
C PHE A 491 -3.47 -14.98 2.58
N GLY A 492 -4.27 -14.62 3.59
CA GLY A 492 -4.20 -13.30 4.21
C GLY A 492 -2.83 -12.98 4.80
N LEU A 493 -2.16 -13.97 5.42
CA LEU A 493 -0.79 -13.83 5.91
C LEU A 493 0.25 -13.71 4.81
N VAL A 494 0.05 -14.33 3.64
CA VAL A 494 0.90 -14.11 2.44
C VAL A 494 0.77 -12.67 1.97
N ALA A 495 -0.46 -12.15 1.84
CA ALA A 495 -0.70 -10.75 1.48
C ALA A 495 -0.05 -9.80 2.50
N PHE A 496 -0.18 -10.08 3.79
CA PHE A 496 0.48 -9.33 4.85
C PHE A 496 2.01 -9.37 4.73
N GLY A 497 2.60 -10.51 4.45
CA GLY A 497 4.04 -10.69 4.26
C GLY A 497 4.57 -9.91 3.06
N PHE A 498 3.79 -9.82 1.97
CA PHE A 498 4.11 -8.98 0.80
C PHE A 498 4.29 -7.51 1.20
N LEU A 499 3.43 -7.00 2.06
CA LEU A 499 3.50 -5.64 2.58
C LEU A 499 4.65 -5.43 3.58
N GLY A 500 5.30 -6.51 4.02
CA GLY A 500 6.42 -6.48 4.97
C GLY A 500 7.62 -5.66 4.52
N MET A 501 7.72 -5.37 3.23
CA MET A 501 8.75 -4.50 2.65
C MET A 501 8.20 -3.13 2.21
N GLY A 502 6.99 -2.74 2.66
CA GLY A 502 6.26 -1.57 2.20
C GLY A 502 7.09 -0.30 2.01
N PRO A 503 7.85 0.20 3.01
CA PRO A 503 8.67 1.40 2.82
C PRO A 503 9.71 1.29 1.70
N VAL A 504 10.32 0.11 1.53
CA VAL A 504 11.31 -0.14 0.48
C VAL A 504 10.64 -0.30 -0.87
N THR A 505 9.52 -1.02 -0.95
CA THR A 505 8.77 -1.20 -2.20
C THR A 505 8.28 0.15 -2.75
N ILE A 506 7.88 1.07 -1.87
CA ILE A 506 7.50 2.45 -2.26
C ILE A 506 8.72 3.26 -2.72
N ALA A 507 9.88 3.01 -2.13
CA ALA A 507 11.11 3.75 -2.42
C ALA A 507 11.78 3.34 -3.74
N VAL A 508 11.61 2.09 -4.15
CA VAL A 508 12.21 1.47 -5.34
C VAL A 508 11.30 1.61 -6.55
#